data_ef252dac5c063fcc8498cb7b3fcc30cf
#
_entry.id   ef252dac5c063fcc8498cb7b3fcc30cf
#
_cell.length_a   1.000
_cell.length_b   1.000
_cell.length_c   1.000
_cell.angle_alpha   90.00
_cell.angle_beta   90.00
_cell.angle_gamma   90.00
#
_symmetry.space_group_name_H-M   'P 1'
#
loop_
_entity.id
_entity.type
_entity.pdbx_description
1 polymer ?
#
loop_
_entity_poly.entity_id
_entity_poly.type
_entity_poly.pdbx_seq_one_letter_code
_entity_poly.pdbx_strand_id
1 'polypeptide(L)'
;MTADVIVVGGGIVGAACAAELAARGMTVDVLDAGGIGGGATAAGMGHIVVMNDSPAEFALARASRELWLALGPQLRERDAFSRCGTLWIAEDDEELDAARAMRDAFAAAGVRAHMVDRAALRESEPSVSHAMQGGLLIDDDAIVYAPAAAQWLLASSTRIRVSTGCAVHSVDAAGAHARVTLANGERRTAAHVVIANGLAAPDLIAGLPLEAKKGHLLITDRYPGTVRHQVLELGYIKSAHHARGTSVAFNAQPRPTGQVLIGSSRQFGTLDPAVEMNVLAMMLARATRYLPGIGGLDAIRAWTGFRAATPDGLPLIGPARFPGDRLWLAAGHEGLGVTTSLGTAKLLVAQMLGEPLAFDMPDTNAFSPQRFAPEHADG
;
A
#
# COMPACT_ATOMS: atom_id res chain seq x y z
N MET A 1 -7.67 16.25 27.93
CA MET A 1 -8.91 16.15 27.12
C MET A 1 -8.91 14.77 26.52
N THR A 2 -10.01 14.05 26.59
CA THR A 2 -10.22 12.80 25.89
C THR A 2 -10.36 13.07 24.40
N ALA A 3 -9.62 12.35 23.55
CA ALA A 3 -9.80 12.43 22.12
C ALA A 3 -11.13 11.76 21.69
N ASP A 4 -11.69 12.15 20.55
CA ASP A 4 -12.84 11.47 19.97
C ASP A 4 -12.43 10.10 19.45
N VAL A 5 -11.24 10.02 18.83
CA VAL A 5 -10.69 8.79 18.26
C VAL A 5 -9.23 8.61 18.64
N ILE A 6 -8.85 7.37 19.00
CA ILE A 6 -7.46 6.94 19.06
C ILE A 6 -7.16 6.11 17.82
N VAL A 7 -6.09 6.45 17.09
CA VAL A 7 -5.57 5.66 15.96
C VAL A 7 -4.28 4.97 16.42
N VAL A 8 -4.26 3.65 16.37
CA VAL A 8 -3.10 2.83 16.72
C VAL A 8 -2.34 2.49 15.44
N GLY A 9 -1.15 3.05 15.30
CA GLY A 9 -0.28 2.96 14.12
C GLY A 9 -0.23 4.25 13.32
N GLY A 10 0.99 4.80 13.18
CA GLY A 10 1.31 6.01 12.40
C GLY A 10 1.89 5.71 11.02
N GLY A 11 1.61 4.51 10.44
CA GLY A 11 1.87 4.21 9.05
C GLY A 11 0.97 5.03 8.11
N ILE A 12 1.16 4.88 6.79
CA ILE A 12 0.42 5.68 5.81
C ILE A 12 -1.10 5.51 5.92
N VAL A 13 -1.58 4.30 6.25
CA VAL A 13 -3.01 4.01 6.41
C VAL A 13 -3.57 4.70 7.65
N GLY A 14 -2.90 4.55 8.80
CA GLY A 14 -3.31 5.22 10.05
C GLY A 14 -3.24 6.75 9.93
N ALA A 15 -2.21 7.27 9.26
CA ALA A 15 -2.09 8.70 8.98
C ALA A 15 -3.23 9.22 8.11
N ALA A 16 -3.62 8.48 7.07
CA ALA A 16 -4.77 8.82 6.22
C ALA A 16 -6.09 8.81 7.02
N CYS A 17 -6.31 7.78 7.85
CA CYS A 17 -7.49 7.71 8.72
C CYS A 17 -7.53 8.89 9.69
N ALA A 18 -6.40 9.24 10.34
CA ALA A 18 -6.34 10.35 11.26
C ALA A 18 -6.61 11.70 10.57
N ALA A 19 -6.07 11.90 9.37
CA ALA A 19 -6.31 13.11 8.58
C ALA A 19 -7.79 13.24 8.18
N GLU A 20 -8.42 12.16 7.72
CA GLU A 20 -9.84 12.18 7.35
C GLU A 20 -10.76 12.41 8.55
N LEU A 21 -10.51 11.75 9.70
CA LEU A 21 -11.25 12.00 10.94
C LEU A 21 -11.12 13.47 11.39
N ALA A 22 -9.91 14.03 11.34
CA ALA A 22 -9.68 15.41 11.70
C ALA A 22 -10.37 16.38 10.72
N ALA A 23 -10.44 16.06 9.44
CA ALA A 23 -11.17 16.83 8.44
C ALA A 23 -12.70 16.84 8.70
N ARG A 24 -13.22 15.81 9.39
CA ARG A 24 -14.61 15.75 9.89
C ARG A 24 -14.80 16.44 11.25
N GLY A 25 -13.79 17.16 11.74
CA GLY A 25 -13.84 17.94 12.96
C GLY A 25 -13.52 17.17 14.25
N MET A 26 -13.18 15.87 14.16
CA MET A 26 -12.85 15.05 15.31
C MET A 26 -11.44 15.36 15.84
N THR A 27 -11.25 15.20 17.14
CA THR A 27 -9.94 15.20 17.79
C THR A 27 -9.35 13.80 17.76
N VAL A 28 -8.10 13.66 17.31
CA VAL A 28 -7.47 12.36 17.06
C VAL A 28 -6.14 12.25 17.81
N ASP A 29 -5.98 11.17 18.58
CA ASP A 29 -4.70 10.76 19.17
C ASP A 29 -4.11 9.62 18.35
N VAL A 30 -2.98 9.84 17.70
CA VAL A 30 -2.23 8.80 16.98
C VAL A 30 -1.13 8.24 17.89
N LEU A 31 -1.14 6.94 18.11
CA LEU A 31 -0.17 6.21 18.93
C LEU A 31 0.65 5.30 18.04
N ASP A 32 1.96 5.47 18.01
CA ASP A 32 2.87 4.61 17.27
C ASP A 32 3.97 4.05 18.17
N ALA A 33 4.24 2.77 18.08
CA ALA A 33 5.27 2.09 18.87
C ALA A 33 6.69 2.52 18.52
N GLY A 34 6.91 2.97 17.30
CA GLY A 34 8.19 3.41 16.75
C GLY A 34 8.14 4.86 16.28
N GLY A 35 8.30 5.06 14.99
CA GLY A 35 8.28 6.36 14.32
C GLY A 35 7.26 6.42 13.19
N ILE A 36 6.75 7.62 12.92
CA ILE A 36 5.75 7.85 11.89
C ILE A 36 6.26 7.41 10.51
N GLY A 37 5.40 6.69 9.79
CA GLY A 37 5.73 6.13 8.48
C GLY A 37 6.69 4.95 8.54
N GLY A 38 6.88 4.32 9.70
CA GLY A 38 7.68 3.11 9.88
C GLY A 38 7.05 1.85 9.27
N GLY A 39 7.58 0.68 9.64
CA GLY A 39 7.06 -0.63 9.21
C GLY A 39 6.96 -0.78 7.69
N ALA A 40 5.85 -1.34 7.21
CA ALA A 40 5.61 -1.57 5.79
C ALA A 40 5.63 -0.27 4.96
N THR A 41 5.25 0.87 5.54
CA THR A 41 5.28 2.19 4.88
C THR A 41 6.69 2.60 4.51
N ALA A 42 7.65 2.45 5.41
CA ALA A 42 9.07 2.76 5.16
C ALA A 42 9.73 1.75 4.24
N ALA A 43 9.28 0.50 4.30
CA ALA A 43 9.88 -0.59 3.52
C ALA A 43 9.31 -0.70 2.11
N GLY A 44 8.20 -0.04 1.80
CA GLY A 44 7.54 -0.11 0.50
C GLY A 44 8.13 0.83 -0.55
N MET A 45 7.76 0.61 -1.81
CA MET A 45 8.20 1.43 -2.94
C MET A 45 7.44 2.75 -3.04
N GLY A 46 6.27 2.88 -2.47
CA GLY A 46 5.46 4.10 -2.56
C GLY A 46 4.69 4.21 -3.87
N HIS A 47 4.27 3.09 -4.45
CA HIS A 47 3.40 3.05 -5.62
C HIS A 47 2.02 3.67 -5.34
N ILE A 48 1.51 4.42 -6.30
CA ILE A 48 0.12 4.86 -6.41
C ILE A 48 -0.35 4.39 -7.78
N VAL A 49 -0.89 3.19 -7.82
CA VAL A 49 -1.18 2.44 -9.04
C VAL A 49 -2.58 1.85 -9.00
N VAL A 50 -3.16 1.61 -10.16
CA VAL A 50 -4.41 0.85 -10.27
C VAL A 50 -4.08 -0.59 -10.64
N MET A 51 -4.52 -1.52 -9.79
CA MET A 51 -4.43 -2.96 -10.02
C MET A 51 -5.85 -3.52 -10.21
N ASN A 52 -5.99 -4.61 -10.96
CA ASN A 52 -7.28 -5.22 -11.27
C ASN A 52 -7.35 -6.71 -10.86
N ASP A 53 -6.68 -7.07 -9.77
CA ASP A 53 -6.64 -8.45 -9.27
C ASP A 53 -8.05 -8.91 -8.81
N SER A 54 -8.88 -7.97 -8.33
CA SER A 54 -10.29 -8.18 -8.05
C SER A 54 -11.12 -6.91 -8.30
N PRO A 55 -12.44 -7.02 -8.57
CA PRO A 55 -13.29 -5.85 -8.77
C PRO A 55 -13.33 -4.89 -7.59
N ALA A 56 -13.32 -5.41 -6.35
CA ALA A 56 -13.34 -4.59 -5.14
C ALA A 56 -12.01 -3.84 -4.95
N GLU A 57 -10.88 -4.53 -5.10
CA GLU A 57 -9.56 -3.91 -5.01
C GLU A 57 -9.36 -2.84 -6.09
N PHE A 58 -9.76 -3.14 -7.32
CA PHE A 58 -9.70 -2.20 -8.44
C PHE A 58 -10.50 -0.92 -8.15
N ALA A 59 -11.73 -1.05 -7.63
CA ALA A 59 -12.58 0.10 -7.30
C ALA A 59 -11.92 0.96 -6.20
N LEU A 60 -11.41 0.34 -5.13
CA LEU A 60 -10.73 1.04 -4.04
C LEU A 60 -9.43 1.71 -4.51
N ALA A 61 -8.60 0.98 -5.28
CA ALA A 61 -7.34 1.51 -5.80
C ALA A 61 -7.58 2.70 -6.75
N ARG A 62 -8.54 2.58 -7.66
CA ARG A 62 -8.94 3.66 -8.58
C ARG A 62 -9.39 4.91 -7.82
N ALA A 63 -10.35 4.77 -6.91
CA ALA A 63 -10.87 5.88 -6.14
C ALA A 63 -9.77 6.55 -5.29
N SER A 64 -8.93 5.73 -4.65
CA SER A 64 -7.83 6.23 -3.82
C SER A 64 -6.74 6.91 -4.65
N ARG A 65 -6.42 6.43 -5.86
CA ARG A 65 -5.48 7.09 -6.76
C ARG A 65 -5.98 8.50 -7.13
N GLU A 66 -7.27 8.66 -7.46
CA GLU A 66 -7.83 9.98 -7.76
C GLU A 66 -7.69 10.94 -6.56
N LEU A 67 -7.89 10.45 -5.34
CA LEU A 67 -7.65 11.24 -4.12
C LEU A 67 -6.16 11.64 -3.98
N TRP A 68 -5.23 10.74 -4.29
CA TRP A 68 -3.80 11.03 -4.32
C TRP A 68 -3.43 12.07 -5.38
N LEU A 69 -4.01 11.98 -6.59
CA LEU A 69 -3.77 12.95 -7.66
C LEU A 69 -4.29 14.35 -7.27
N ALA A 70 -5.44 14.42 -6.62
CA ALA A 70 -5.99 15.68 -6.11
C ALA A 70 -5.13 16.25 -4.96
N LEU A 71 -4.52 15.41 -4.15
CA LEU A 71 -3.65 15.80 -3.05
C LEU A 71 -2.25 16.20 -3.51
N GLY A 72 -1.76 15.59 -4.59
CA GLY A 72 -0.39 15.72 -5.09
C GLY A 72 0.15 17.16 -5.16
N PRO A 73 -0.60 18.15 -5.70
CA PRO A 73 -0.16 19.56 -5.76
C PRO A 73 0.10 20.22 -4.41
N GLN A 74 -0.41 19.67 -3.31
CA GLN A 74 -0.23 20.17 -1.95
C GLN A 74 0.96 19.55 -1.23
N LEU A 75 1.50 18.45 -1.77
CA LEU A 75 2.62 17.73 -1.17
C LEU A 75 3.93 18.52 -1.38
N ARG A 76 4.85 18.37 -0.43
CA ARG A 76 6.14 19.07 -0.46
C ARG A 76 7.13 18.29 -1.33
N GLU A 77 8.19 18.92 -1.78
CA GLU A 77 9.27 18.29 -2.53
C GLU A 77 9.80 17.02 -1.83
N ARG A 78 9.97 17.06 -0.51
CA ARG A 78 10.45 15.90 0.27
C ARG A 78 9.50 14.71 0.29
N ASP A 79 8.22 14.92 -0.01
CA ASP A 79 7.23 13.86 -0.10
C ASP A 79 7.38 13.10 -1.43
N ALA A 80 8.19 13.64 -2.34
CA ALA A 80 8.62 13.05 -3.61
C ALA A 80 7.45 12.48 -4.44
N PHE A 81 6.32 13.18 -4.44
CA PHE A 81 5.19 12.82 -5.30
C PHE A 81 5.56 13.11 -6.76
N SER A 82 5.36 12.11 -7.62
CA SER A 82 5.60 12.24 -9.05
C SER A 82 4.60 11.39 -9.84
N ARG A 83 3.88 12.03 -10.75
CA ARG A 83 2.98 11.36 -11.69
C ARG A 83 3.79 10.90 -12.88
N CYS A 84 4.54 9.82 -12.72
CA CYS A 84 5.45 9.29 -13.72
C CYS A 84 4.82 8.21 -14.62
N GLY A 85 3.58 7.80 -14.35
CA GLY A 85 2.93 6.70 -15.05
C GLY A 85 3.48 5.32 -14.68
N THR A 86 2.75 4.28 -15.07
CA THR A 86 3.18 2.88 -14.96
C THR A 86 3.25 2.24 -16.32
N LEU A 87 4.41 1.69 -16.67
CA LEU A 87 4.66 0.96 -17.90
C LEU A 87 4.78 -0.53 -17.61
N TRP A 88 3.75 -1.28 -17.97
CA TRP A 88 3.76 -2.74 -17.95
C TRP A 88 4.41 -3.27 -19.22
N ILE A 89 5.50 -4.01 -19.09
CA ILE A 89 6.30 -4.50 -20.22
C ILE A 89 5.92 -5.94 -20.53
N ALA A 90 5.71 -6.23 -21.82
CA ALA A 90 5.45 -7.55 -22.37
C ALA A 90 6.72 -8.15 -23.00
N GLU A 91 7.04 -9.41 -22.65
CA GLU A 91 8.14 -10.17 -23.26
C GLU A 91 7.71 -10.91 -24.54
N ASP A 92 6.45 -11.28 -24.62
CA ASP A 92 5.90 -12.11 -25.70
C ASP A 92 4.47 -11.68 -26.09
N ASP A 93 3.91 -12.38 -27.11
CA ASP A 93 2.57 -12.07 -27.65
C ASP A 93 1.46 -12.42 -26.64
N GLU A 94 1.66 -13.46 -25.80
CA GLU A 94 0.68 -13.81 -24.76
C GLU A 94 0.55 -12.70 -23.72
N GLU A 95 1.68 -12.09 -23.33
CA GLU A 95 1.67 -10.94 -22.43
C GLU A 95 1.11 -9.68 -23.09
N LEU A 96 1.30 -9.49 -24.41
CA LEU A 96 0.63 -8.42 -25.13
C LEU A 96 -0.89 -8.61 -25.18
N ASP A 97 -1.38 -9.84 -25.32
CA ASP A 97 -2.82 -10.14 -25.26
C ASP A 97 -3.38 -9.87 -23.87
N ALA A 98 -2.66 -10.24 -22.81
CA ALA A 98 -3.01 -9.88 -21.44
C ALA A 98 -3.05 -8.36 -21.24
N ALA A 99 -2.08 -7.63 -21.79
CA ALA A 99 -2.06 -6.16 -21.77
C ALA A 99 -3.27 -5.54 -22.47
N ARG A 100 -3.70 -6.10 -23.61
CA ARG A 100 -4.91 -5.64 -24.31
C ARG A 100 -6.16 -5.84 -23.47
N ALA A 101 -6.31 -7.02 -22.86
CA ALA A 101 -7.43 -7.29 -21.96
C ALA A 101 -7.45 -6.35 -20.75
N MET A 102 -6.27 -6.07 -20.17
CA MET A 102 -6.12 -5.12 -19.06
C MET A 102 -6.49 -3.69 -19.49
N ARG A 103 -6.04 -3.24 -20.67
CA ARG A 103 -6.43 -1.94 -21.25
C ARG A 103 -7.94 -1.82 -21.37
N ASP A 104 -8.60 -2.85 -21.89
CA ASP A 104 -10.04 -2.82 -22.14
C ASP A 104 -10.82 -2.77 -20.82
N ALA A 105 -10.40 -3.52 -19.80
CA ALA A 105 -10.95 -3.45 -18.46
C ALA A 105 -10.76 -2.06 -17.83
N PHE A 106 -9.59 -1.46 -18.00
CA PHE A 106 -9.30 -0.11 -17.51
C PHE A 106 -10.13 0.96 -18.22
N ALA A 107 -10.25 0.86 -19.54
CA ALA A 107 -11.07 1.79 -20.33
C ALA A 107 -12.54 1.73 -19.93
N ALA A 108 -13.10 0.53 -19.69
CA ALA A 108 -14.46 0.34 -19.20
C ALA A 108 -14.71 1.03 -17.84
N ALA A 109 -13.66 1.19 -17.03
CA ALA A 109 -13.71 1.87 -15.73
C ALA A 109 -13.26 3.34 -15.78
N GLY A 110 -13.01 3.90 -16.98
CA GLY A 110 -12.57 5.29 -17.14
C GLY A 110 -11.11 5.54 -16.76
N VAL A 111 -10.29 4.49 -16.63
CA VAL A 111 -8.84 4.62 -16.42
C VAL A 111 -8.14 4.75 -17.76
N ARG A 112 -7.34 5.81 -17.92
CA ARG A 112 -6.55 6.05 -19.14
C ARG A 112 -5.37 5.10 -19.19
N ALA A 113 -5.40 4.22 -20.19
CA ALA A 113 -4.32 3.28 -20.46
C ALA A 113 -4.23 3.04 -21.97
N HIS A 114 -3.02 2.97 -22.51
CA HIS A 114 -2.83 2.74 -23.94
C HIS A 114 -1.67 1.79 -24.21
N MET A 115 -1.83 1.00 -25.27
CA MET A 115 -0.78 0.08 -25.72
C MET A 115 0.39 0.88 -26.26
N VAL A 116 1.59 0.45 -25.93
CA VAL A 116 2.84 0.91 -26.53
C VAL A 116 3.49 -0.22 -27.31
N ASP A 117 3.79 0.03 -28.58
CA ASP A 117 4.54 -0.91 -29.40
C ASP A 117 6.05 -0.83 -29.09
N ARG A 118 6.87 -1.63 -29.78
CA ARG A 118 8.33 -1.65 -29.59
C ARG A 118 8.98 -0.29 -29.83
N ALA A 119 8.50 0.50 -30.78
CA ALA A 119 9.09 1.79 -31.13
C ALA A 119 8.74 2.81 -30.04
N ALA A 120 7.48 2.92 -29.68
CA ALA A 120 6.99 3.78 -28.60
C ALA A 120 7.60 3.39 -27.24
N LEU A 121 7.79 2.09 -26.97
CA LEU A 121 8.45 1.60 -25.76
C LEU A 121 9.89 2.10 -25.65
N ARG A 122 10.67 2.05 -26.74
CA ARG A 122 12.06 2.54 -26.78
C ARG A 122 12.16 4.05 -26.66
N GLU A 123 11.19 4.78 -27.16
CA GLU A 123 11.12 6.24 -27.05
C GLU A 123 10.76 6.66 -25.62
N SER A 124 9.75 6.03 -25.04
CA SER A 124 9.28 6.35 -23.69
C SER A 124 10.26 5.89 -22.60
N GLU A 125 10.88 4.70 -22.77
CA GLU A 125 11.79 4.10 -21.79
C GLU A 125 13.04 3.51 -22.47
N PRO A 126 14.03 4.34 -22.85
CA PRO A 126 15.20 3.93 -23.65
C PRO A 126 16.08 2.85 -23.00
N SER A 127 16.01 2.72 -21.67
CA SER A 127 16.79 1.72 -20.91
C SER A 127 16.21 0.32 -21.00
N VAL A 128 15.00 0.16 -21.54
CA VAL A 128 14.35 -1.15 -21.67
C VAL A 128 15.02 -1.99 -22.74
N SER A 129 15.15 -3.29 -22.46
CA SER A 129 15.72 -4.27 -23.38
C SER A 129 15.02 -4.26 -24.75
N HIS A 130 15.79 -4.31 -25.81
CA HIS A 130 15.29 -4.40 -27.19
C HIS A 130 14.57 -5.71 -27.50
N ALA A 131 14.68 -6.71 -26.63
CA ALA A 131 13.95 -7.97 -26.76
C ALA A 131 12.46 -7.85 -26.40
N MET A 132 12.07 -6.81 -25.68
CA MET A 132 10.68 -6.61 -25.26
C MET A 132 9.77 -6.29 -26.45
N GLN A 133 8.55 -6.78 -26.41
CA GLN A 133 7.59 -6.72 -27.51
C GLN A 133 6.79 -5.41 -27.54
N GLY A 134 6.62 -4.77 -26.37
CA GLY A 134 5.78 -3.60 -26.16
C GLY A 134 5.23 -3.61 -24.74
N GLY A 135 4.07 -3.03 -24.54
CA GLY A 135 3.46 -3.00 -23.21
C GLY A 135 2.19 -2.16 -23.13
N LEU A 136 1.83 -1.84 -21.89
CA LEU A 136 0.70 -0.99 -21.54
C LEU A 136 1.17 0.17 -20.68
N LEU A 137 0.90 1.40 -21.08
CA LEU A 137 1.18 2.59 -20.30
C LEU A 137 -0.10 3.11 -19.64
N ILE A 138 -0.02 3.35 -18.33
CA ILE A 138 -1.08 3.95 -17.51
C ILE A 138 -0.58 5.32 -17.07
N ASP A 139 -1.10 6.39 -17.67
CA ASP A 139 -0.56 7.75 -17.55
C ASP A 139 -0.67 8.36 -16.16
N ASP A 140 -1.76 8.04 -15.45
CA ASP A 140 -2.15 8.71 -14.22
C ASP A 140 -1.57 8.07 -12.94
N ASP A 141 -0.86 6.97 -13.10
CA ASP A 141 -0.18 6.36 -11.98
C ASP A 141 0.97 7.23 -11.47
N ALA A 142 1.23 7.15 -10.18
CA ALA A 142 2.17 8.02 -9.51
C ALA A 142 3.02 7.27 -8.49
N ILE A 143 3.97 7.97 -7.94
CA ILE A 143 4.79 7.52 -6.81
C ILE A 143 4.78 8.58 -5.71
N VAL A 144 5.09 8.16 -4.48
CA VAL A 144 5.28 9.04 -3.35
C VAL A 144 6.35 8.47 -2.40
N TYR A 145 7.02 9.33 -1.65
CA TYR A 145 7.80 8.87 -0.51
C TYR A 145 6.87 8.73 0.70
N ALA A 146 6.31 7.54 0.86
CA ALA A 146 5.23 7.26 1.79
C ALA A 146 5.50 7.66 3.25
N PRO A 147 6.74 7.53 3.82
CA PRO A 147 7.02 8.00 5.18
C PRO A 147 6.83 9.51 5.35
N ALA A 148 7.27 10.32 4.37
CA ALA A 148 7.11 11.77 4.43
C ALA A 148 5.65 12.18 4.20
N ALA A 149 4.93 11.49 3.30
CA ALA A 149 3.50 11.70 3.08
C ALA A 149 2.67 11.37 4.33
N ALA A 150 3.01 10.31 5.07
CA ALA A 150 2.38 10.00 6.36
C ALA A 150 2.58 11.14 7.38
N GLN A 151 3.80 11.67 7.48
CA GLN A 151 4.09 12.83 8.32
C GLN A 151 3.30 14.08 7.88
N TRP A 152 3.18 14.29 6.56
CA TRP A 152 2.41 15.41 6.00
C TRP A 152 0.93 15.29 6.35
N LEU A 153 0.34 14.11 6.19
CA LEU A 153 -1.06 13.85 6.54
C LEU A 153 -1.31 14.12 8.03
N LEU A 154 -0.44 13.66 8.92
CA LEU A 154 -0.58 13.89 10.35
C LEU A 154 -0.39 15.37 10.76
N ALA A 155 0.41 16.12 10.00
CA ALA A 155 0.60 17.56 10.21
C ALA A 155 -0.51 18.43 9.59
N SER A 156 -1.46 17.86 8.85
CA SER A 156 -2.49 18.59 8.10
C SER A 156 -3.53 19.28 9.00
N SER A 157 -3.62 18.90 10.28
CA SER A 157 -4.58 19.46 11.22
C SER A 157 -4.04 19.55 12.63
N THR A 158 -4.34 20.65 13.32
CA THR A 158 -4.07 20.83 14.76
C THR A 158 -4.94 19.93 15.67
N ARG A 159 -5.96 19.27 15.11
CA ARG A 159 -6.81 18.31 15.81
C ARG A 159 -6.15 16.95 15.97
N ILE A 160 -5.01 16.72 15.31
CA ILE A 160 -4.25 15.47 15.39
C ILE A 160 -3.10 15.67 16.38
N ARG A 161 -3.07 14.85 17.42
CA ARG A 161 -1.94 14.72 18.31
C ARG A 161 -1.22 13.40 18.03
N VAL A 162 0.10 13.43 17.92
CA VAL A 162 0.93 12.27 17.63
C VAL A 162 1.81 11.95 18.82
N SER A 163 1.83 10.68 19.23
CA SER A 163 2.72 10.13 20.26
C SER A 163 3.50 8.95 19.69
N THR A 164 4.82 9.09 19.57
CA THR A 164 5.74 8.03 19.15
C THR A 164 6.37 7.35 20.36
N GLY A 165 6.93 6.13 20.18
CA GLY A 165 7.43 5.32 21.29
C GLY A 165 6.32 4.82 22.21
N CYS A 166 5.07 4.82 21.74
CA CYS A 166 3.88 4.50 22.51
C CYS A 166 3.27 3.17 22.03
N ALA A 167 3.91 2.05 22.36
CA ALA A 167 3.40 0.72 22.03
C ALA A 167 2.09 0.44 22.78
N VAL A 168 1.05 0.09 22.03
CA VAL A 168 -0.23 -0.35 22.58
C VAL A 168 -0.14 -1.83 22.92
N HIS A 169 -0.49 -2.17 24.16
CA HIS A 169 -0.49 -3.54 24.67
C HIS A 169 -1.89 -4.21 24.56
N SER A 170 -2.95 -3.46 24.81
CA SER A 170 -4.31 -4.01 24.71
C SER A 170 -5.33 -2.93 24.42
N VAL A 171 -6.46 -3.35 23.85
CA VAL A 171 -7.63 -2.50 23.56
C VAL A 171 -8.88 -3.17 24.13
N ASP A 172 -9.69 -2.39 24.85
CA ASP A 172 -10.98 -2.79 25.40
C ASP A 172 -12.06 -1.81 24.91
N ALA A 173 -13.10 -2.32 24.28
CA ALA A 173 -14.21 -1.55 23.73
C ALA A 173 -15.58 -1.96 24.33
N ALA A 174 -15.60 -2.71 25.42
CA ALA A 174 -16.85 -3.23 26.01
C ALA A 174 -17.67 -2.18 26.77
N GLY A 175 -17.07 -1.02 27.11
CA GLY A 175 -17.73 0.02 27.89
C GLY A 175 -18.33 1.15 27.06
N ALA A 176 -18.73 2.24 27.75
CA ALA A 176 -19.23 3.47 27.14
C ALA A 176 -18.16 4.19 26.27
N HIS A 177 -16.87 3.91 26.54
CA HIS A 177 -15.71 4.40 25.79
C HIS A 177 -14.75 3.25 25.51
N ALA A 178 -14.08 3.31 24.38
CA ALA A 178 -12.96 2.42 24.12
C ALA A 178 -11.74 2.85 24.93
N ARG A 179 -10.99 1.87 25.45
CA ARG A 179 -9.80 2.06 26.28
C ARG A 179 -8.59 1.40 25.62
N VAL A 180 -7.51 2.14 25.56
CA VAL A 180 -6.20 1.64 25.12
C VAL A 180 -5.27 1.61 26.32
N THR A 181 -4.56 0.49 26.52
CA THR A 181 -3.50 0.36 27.53
C THR A 181 -2.17 0.28 26.81
N LEU A 182 -1.25 1.18 27.14
CA LEU A 182 0.11 1.18 26.60
C LEU A 182 1.00 0.15 27.32
N ALA A 183 2.10 -0.23 26.71
CA ALA A 183 3.07 -1.17 27.29
C ALA A 183 3.68 -0.69 28.63
N ASN A 184 3.71 0.62 28.87
CA ASN A 184 4.15 1.22 30.14
C ASN A 184 3.06 1.25 31.22
N GLY A 185 1.85 0.73 30.95
CA GLY A 185 0.68 0.71 31.84
C GLY A 185 -0.17 1.97 31.79
N GLU A 186 0.21 3.02 31.06
CA GLU A 186 -0.64 4.20 30.85
C GLU A 186 -1.93 3.80 30.13
N ARG A 187 -3.05 4.42 30.51
CA ARG A 187 -4.36 4.19 29.92
C ARG A 187 -4.87 5.45 29.25
N ARG A 188 -5.39 5.29 28.03
CA ARG A 188 -6.08 6.35 27.29
C ARG A 188 -7.46 5.89 26.87
N THR A 189 -8.40 6.81 26.79
CA THR A 189 -9.79 6.53 26.42
C THR A 189 -10.24 7.46 25.31
N ALA A 190 -11.09 6.93 24.42
CA ALA A 190 -11.75 7.68 23.35
C ALA A 190 -13.14 7.11 23.07
N ALA A 191 -13.95 7.81 22.27
CA ALA A 191 -15.22 7.25 21.82
C ALA A 191 -14.99 6.03 20.90
N HIS A 192 -13.95 6.10 20.04
CA HIS A 192 -13.59 5.04 19.10
C HIS A 192 -12.08 4.79 19.08
N VAL A 193 -11.68 3.58 18.67
CA VAL A 193 -10.30 3.21 18.41
C VAL A 193 -10.19 2.62 17.00
N VAL A 194 -9.24 3.09 16.21
CA VAL A 194 -8.89 2.55 14.89
C VAL A 194 -7.57 1.79 15.00
N ILE A 195 -7.58 0.51 14.68
CA ILE A 195 -6.38 -0.34 14.61
C ILE A 195 -5.82 -0.30 13.20
N ALA A 196 -4.67 0.34 13.04
CA ALA A 196 -3.97 0.53 11.76
C ALA A 196 -2.47 0.20 11.89
N ASN A 197 -2.10 -0.67 12.83
CA ASN A 197 -0.73 -1.05 13.16
C ASN A 197 -0.18 -2.19 12.27
N GLY A 198 -0.77 -2.42 11.10
CA GLY A 198 -0.29 -3.34 10.07
C GLY A 198 -0.23 -4.78 10.56
N LEU A 199 0.94 -5.42 10.43
CA LEU A 199 1.13 -6.83 10.77
C LEU A 199 0.92 -7.15 12.26
N ALA A 200 1.03 -6.15 13.13
CA ALA A 200 0.81 -6.32 14.58
C ALA A 200 -0.67 -6.17 15.00
N ALA A 201 -1.60 -6.04 14.06
CA ALA A 201 -3.04 -5.95 14.39
C ALA A 201 -3.58 -7.21 15.12
N PRO A 202 -3.14 -8.44 14.81
CA PRO A 202 -3.56 -9.64 15.54
C PRO A 202 -3.17 -9.66 17.02
N ASP A 203 -2.13 -8.91 17.42
CA ASP A 203 -1.73 -8.79 18.84
C ASP A 203 -2.79 -8.04 19.67
N LEU A 204 -3.58 -7.20 19.02
CA LEU A 204 -4.65 -6.41 19.66
C LEU A 204 -6.05 -6.99 19.43
N ILE A 205 -6.25 -7.69 18.32
CA ILE A 205 -7.51 -8.33 17.94
C ILE A 205 -7.22 -9.78 17.57
N ALA A 206 -7.49 -10.68 18.50
CA ALA A 206 -7.26 -12.10 18.27
C ALA A 206 -8.09 -12.64 17.11
N GLY A 207 -7.52 -13.58 16.36
CA GLY A 207 -8.21 -14.28 15.27
C GLY A 207 -8.21 -13.55 13.92
N LEU A 208 -7.54 -12.39 13.80
CA LEU A 208 -7.36 -11.75 12.50
C LEU A 208 -6.45 -12.62 11.61
N PRO A 209 -6.87 -12.98 10.38
CA PRO A 209 -6.12 -13.84 9.49
C PRO A 209 -5.07 -13.04 8.71
N LEU A 210 -4.12 -12.43 9.41
CA LEU A 210 -3.03 -11.68 8.78
C LEU A 210 -1.74 -12.49 8.78
N GLU A 211 -1.16 -12.66 7.59
CA GLU A 211 0.12 -13.32 7.39
C GLU A 211 1.18 -12.32 6.91
N ALA A 212 2.43 -12.56 7.32
CA ALA A 212 3.56 -11.79 6.85
C ALA A 212 4.02 -12.30 5.48
N LYS A 213 4.10 -11.38 4.51
CA LYS A 213 4.80 -11.62 3.24
C LYS A 213 6.05 -10.74 3.19
N LYS A 214 7.23 -11.35 3.38
CA LYS A 214 8.53 -10.67 3.30
C LYS A 214 8.83 -10.28 1.86
N GLY A 215 9.38 -9.10 1.66
CA GLY A 215 9.87 -8.63 0.37
C GLY A 215 11.22 -7.94 0.50
N HIS A 216 12.05 -8.05 -0.53
CA HIS A 216 13.34 -7.37 -0.66
C HIS A 216 13.22 -6.20 -1.62
N LEU A 217 13.93 -5.13 -1.34
CA LEU A 217 14.12 -3.97 -2.20
C LEU A 217 15.59 -3.57 -2.21
N LEU A 218 15.99 -2.89 -3.29
CA LEU A 218 17.31 -2.31 -3.47
C LEU A 218 17.16 -0.91 -4.07
N ILE A 219 17.99 0.04 -3.67
CA ILE A 219 18.07 1.39 -4.24
C ILE A 219 19.49 1.66 -4.73
N THR A 220 19.59 2.24 -5.92
CA THR A 220 20.87 2.63 -6.52
C THR A 220 21.36 3.98 -5.98
N ASP A 221 22.57 4.36 -6.32
CA ASP A 221 23.01 5.75 -6.32
C ASP A 221 22.26 6.55 -7.40
N ARG A 222 22.56 7.83 -7.55
CA ARG A 222 21.82 8.76 -8.41
C ARG A 222 22.25 8.61 -9.87
N TYR A 223 21.31 8.16 -10.69
CA TYR A 223 21.43 8.03 -12.14
C TYR A 223 20.19 8.64 -12.80
N PRO A 224 20.07 9.99 -12.84
CA PRO A 224 18.89 10.67 -13.35
C PRO A 224 18.57 10.27 -14.78
N GLY A 225 17.30 9.97 -15.05
CA GLY A 225 16.82 9.63 -16.40
C GLY A 225 17.06 8.18 -16.84
N THR A 226 17.67 7.33 -16.00
CA THR A 226 17.84 5.90 -16.30
C THR A 226 16.49 5.19 -16.41
N VAL A 227 15.55 5.53 -15.55
CA VAL A 227 14.17 5.06 -15.59
C VAL A 227 13.26 6.28 -15.50
N ARG A 228 12.22 6.33 -16.35
CA ARG A 228 11.31 7.48 -16.44
C ARG A 228 9.94 7.20 -15.86
N HIS A 229 9.47 5.95 -15.98
CA HIS A 229 8.18 5.46 -15.49
C HIS A 229 8.38 4.43 -14.36
N GLN A 230 7.31 4.11 -13.65
CA GLN A 230 7.28 2.85 -12.93
C GLN A 230 7.24 1.73 -13.97
N VAL A 231 8.26 0.88 -14.01
CA VAL A 231 8.38 -0.20 -14.98
C VAL A 231 8.10 -1.51 -14.30
N LEU A 232 7.07 -2.24 -14.75
CA LEU A 232 6.66 -3.53 -14.21
C LEU A 232 6.61 -4.58 -15.32
N GLU A 233 6.93 -5.83 -14.99
CA GLU A 233 6.73 -6.94 -15.90
C GLU A 233 5.28 -7.42 -15.92
N LEU A 234 4.71 -7.69 -17.09
CA LEU A 234 3.40 -8.35 -17.20
C LEU A 234 3.41 -9.80 -16.72
N GLY A 235 4.53 -10.47 -16.82
CA GLY A 235 4.76 -11.81 -16.26
C GLY A 235 4.55 -11.90 -14.74
N TYR A 236 4.48 -10.76 -14.04
CA TYR A 236 4.06 -10.70 -12.63
C TYR A 236 2.69 -11.33 -12.42
N ILE A 237 1.74 -11.10 -13.32
CA ILE A 237 0.39 -11.68 -13.28
C ILE A 237 0.46 -13.20 -13.31
N LYS A 238 1.40 -13.78 -14.07
CA LYS A 238 1.60 -15.24 -14.18
C LYS A 238 2.31 -15.84 -12.95
N SER A 239 3.26 -15.12 -12.37
CA SER A 239 4.14 -15.63 -11.30
C SER A 239 3.63 -15.35 -9.89
N ALA A 240 2.88 -14.27 -9.70
CA ALA A 240 2.48 -13.78 -8.38
C ALA A 240 1.47 -14.67 -7.66
N HIS A 241 0.62 -15.39 -8.39
CA HIS A 241 -0.51 -16.13 -7.82
C HIS A 241 -0.23 -17.62 -7.56
N HIS A 242 0.89 -18.19 -8.03
CA HIS A 242 1.09 -19.65 -8.04
C HIS A 242 2.24 -20.18 -7.18
N ALA A 243 3.08 -19.32 -6.58
CA ALA A 243 4.26 -19.79 -5.86
C ALA A 243 4.04 -19.82 -4.34
N ARG A 244 3.94 -21.02 -3.77
CA ARG A 244 4.27 -21.25 -2.36
C ARG A 244 5.81 -21.29 -2.26
N GLY A 245 6.42 -20.32 -1.56
CA GLY A 245 7.87 -20.23 -1.41
C GLY A 245 8.42 -18.84 -1.74
N THR A 246 9.70 -18.79 -2.14
CA THR A 246 10.35 -17.55 -2.58
C THR A 246 10.10 -17.31 -4.05
N SER A 247 9.56 -16.16 -4.41
CA SER A 247 9.42 -15.69 -5.79
C SER A 247 9.96 -14.27 -5.96
N VAL A 248 10.38 -13.95 -7.18
CA VAL A 248 10.81 -12.59 -7.56
C VAL A 248 10.02 -12.11 -8.77
N ALA A 249 9.73 -10.83 -8.79
CA ALA A 249 9.12 -10.14 -9.91
C ALA A 249 9.87 -8.84 -10.17
N PHE A 250 9.99 -8.43 -11.44
CA PHE A 250 10.66 -7.21 -11.79
C PHE A 250 9.72 -6.01 -11.62
N ASN A 251 10.19 -5.04 -10.88
CA ASN A 251 9.73 -3.66 -10.97
C ASN A 251 10.90 -2.70 -10.74
N ALA A 252 10.89 -1.58 -11.42
CA ALA A 252 11.83 -0.48 -11.24
C ALA A 252 11.06 0.83 -11.15
N GLN A 253 11.48 1.71 -10.27
CA GLN A 253 10.79 2.97 -10.03
C GLN A 253 11.79 4.12 -9.99
N PRO A 254 11.58 5.19 -10.78
CA PRO A 254 12.39 6.40 -10.68
C PRO A 254 12.10 7.11 -9.36
N ARG A 255 13.12 7.72 -8.78
CA ARG A 255 12.93 8.67 -7.67
C ARG A 255 13.24 10.07 -8.19
N PRO A 256 12.50 11.12 -7.77
CA PRO A 256 12.81 12.50 -8.16
C PRO A 256 14.24 12.92 -7.82
N THR A 257 14.88 12.26 -6.87
CA THR A 257 16.29 12.43 -6.50
C THR A 257 17.27 11.80 -7.46
N GLY A 258 16.81 11.10 -8.51
CA GLY A 258 17.62 10.45 -9.55
C GLY A 258 18.02 9.00 -9.24
N GLN A 259 17.65 8.46 -8.10
CA GLN A 259 17.89 7.06 -7.78
C GLN A 259 16.87 6.15 -8.47
N VAL A 260 17.22 4.87 -8.65
CA VAL A 260 16.31 3.84 -9.12
C VAL A 260 16.05 2.86 -7.98
N LEU A 261 14.78 2.68 -7.64
CA LEU A 261 14.33 1.69 -6.67
C LEU A 261 13.95 0.42 -7.42
N ILE A 262 14.53 -0.71 -7.02
CA ILE A 262 14.37 -2.00 -7.70
C ILE A 262 13.72 -3.00 -6.74
N GLY A 263 12.71 -3.67 -7.21
CA GLY A 263 11.95 -4.71 -6.50
C GLY A 263 11.55 -5.84 -7.45
N SER A 264 10.86 -6.79 -6.94
CA SER A 264 10.64 -7.14 -5.56
C SER A 264 10.68 -8.66 -5.38
N SER A 265 10.64 -9.11 -4.15
CA SER A 265 10.46 -10.53 -3.85
C SER A 265 9.22 -10.77 -2.99
N ARG A 266 8.80 -12.03 -2.92
CA ARG A 266 7.79 -12.55 -1.99
C ARG A 266 8.32 -13.80 -1.34
N GLN A 267 8.25 -13.83 -0.01
CA GLN A 267 8.55 -15.01 0.79
C GLN A 267 7.47 -15.18 1.86
N PHE A 268 6.99 -16.39 2.02
CA PHE A 268 6.02 -16.76 3.03
C PHE A 268 6.71 -17.51 4.18
N GLY A 269 6.09 -17.50 5.36
CA GLY A 269 6.52 -18.32 6.50
C GLY A 269 7.81 -17.87 7.17
N THR A 270 8.26 -16.62 6.95
CA THR A 270 9.43 -16.06 7.63
C THR A 270 9.13 -14.66 8.18
N LEU A 271 9.65 -14.40 9.39
CA LEU A 271 9.68 -13.07 10.04
C LEU A 271 11.12 -12.57 10.21
N ASP A 272 12.11 -13.28 9.67
CA ASP A 272 13.51 -12.86 9.70
C ASP A 272 13.69 -11.62 8.81
N PRO A 273 14.10 -10.45 9.37
CA PRO A 273 14.31 -9.22 8.61
C PRO A 273 15.63 -9.21 7.83
N ALA A 274 16.46 -10.25 7.93
CA ALA A 274 17.74 -10.29 7.24
C ALA A 274 17.58 -10.23 5.72
N VAL A 275 18.48 -9.51 5.05
CA VAL A 275 18.56 -9.46 3.60
C VAL A 275 19.24 -10.73 3.10
N GLU A 276 18.58 -11.45 2.21
CA GLU A 276 19.09 -12.70 1.62
C GLU A 276 19.75 -12.41 0.27
N MET A 277 21.06 -12.62 0.21
CA MET A 277 21.86 -12.29 -0.98
C MET A 277 21.48 -13.12 -2.21
N ASN A 278 21.05 -14.37 -2.03
CA ASN A 278 20.53 -15.22 -3.10
C ASN A 278 19.23 -14.65 -3.69
N VAL A 279 18.33 -14.09 -2.85
CA VAL A 279 17.09 -13.47 -3.29
C VAL A 279 17.38 -12.16 -4.03
N LEU A 280 18.33 -11.35 -3.54
CA LEU A 280 18.79 -10.16 -4.26
C LEU A 280 19.40 -10.51 -5.62
N ALA A 281 20.21 -11.56 -5.69
CA ALA A 281 20.79 -12.03 -6.95
C ALA A 281 19.71 -12.44 -7.95
N MET A 282 18.67 -13.16 -7.50
CA MET A 282 17.51 -13.50 -8.34
C MET A 282 16.78 -12.26 -8.83
N MET A 283 16.53 -11.26 -7.95
CA MET A 283 15.89 -9.99 -8.31
C MET A 283 16.70 -9.23 -9.36
N LEU A 284 18.02 -9.11 -9.17
CA LEU A 284 18.89 -8.39 -10.10
C LEU A 284 19.00 -9.12 -11.44
N ALA A 285 19.10 -10.46 -11.44
CA ALA A 285 19.06 -11.26 -12.67
C ALA A 285 17.74 -11.04 -13.44
N ARG A 286 16.61 -10.95 -12.71
CA ARG A 286 15.33 -10.61 -13.34
C ARG A 286 15.31 -9.18 -13.87
N ALA A 287 15.80 -8.22 -13.10
CA ALA A 287 15.83 -6.81 -13.47
C ALA A 287 16.71 -6.56 -14.72
N THR A 288 17.87 -7.19 -14.82
CA THR A 288 18.77 -7.04 -15.98
C THR A 288 18.20 -7.61 -17.28
N ARG A 289 17.23 -8.52 -17.21
CA ARG A 289 16.50 -9.01 -18.38
C ARG A 289 15.66 -7.89 -19.03
N TYR A 290 15.03 -7.05 -18.20
CA TYR A 290 14.18 -5.95 -18.64
C TYR A 290 14.96 -4.65 -18.86
N LEU A 291 15.92 -4.37 -17.99
CA LEU A 291 16.78 -3.17 -18.01
C LEU A 291 18.26 -3.60 -18.00
N PRO A 292 18.86 -3.97 -19.13
CA PRO A 292 20.22 -4.51 -19.18
C PRO A 292 21.27 -3.61 -18.53
N GLY A 293 21.12 -2.29 -18.64
CA GLY A 293 22.03 -1.30 -18.05
C GLY A 293 22.04 -1.25 -16.52
N ILE A 294 21.04 -1.83 -15.86
CA ILE A 294 20.92 -1.74 -14.40
C ILE A 294 22.03 -2.48 -13.66
N GLY A 295 22.61 -3.50 -14.29
CA GLY A 295 23.73 -4.27 -13.74
C GLY A 295 25.04 -3.48 -13.61
N GLY A 296 25.15 -2.32 -14.27
CA GLY A 296 26.29 -1.41 -14.17
C GLY A 296 26.11 -0.27 -13.16
N LEU A 297 25.00 -0.24 -12.42
CA LEU A 297 24.71 0.80 -11.42
C LEU A 297 25.17 0.38 -10.03
N ASP A 298 25.69 1.32 -9.28
CA ASP A 298 26.04 1.09 -7.87
C ASP A 298 24.80 1.10 -6.98
N ALA A 299 24.67 0.10 -6.12
CA ALA A 299 23.64 0.02 -5.11
C ALA A 299 24.11 0.64 -3.80
N ILE A 300 23.31 1.52 -3.21
CA ILE A 300 23.66 2.15 -1.91
C ILE A 300 23.00 1.45 -0.72
N ARG A 301 21.88 0.74 -0.95
CA ARG A 301 21.15 0.05 0.13
C ARG A 301 20.27 -1.06 -0.42
N ALA A 302 20.21 -2.18 0.32
CA ALA A 302 19.16 -3.18 0.23
C ALA A 302 18.48 -3.35 1.59
N TRP A 303 17.20 -3.68 1.60
CA TRP A 303 16.44 -3.92 2.83
C TRP A 303 15.27 -4.87 2.58
N THR A 304 14.64 -5.27 3.66
CA THR A 304 13.43 -6.09 3.65
C THR A 304 12.28 -5.37 4.34
N GLY A 305 11.07 -5.82 4.06
CA GLY A 305 9.87 -5.40 4.76
C GLY A 305 8.82 -6.51 4.73
N PHE A 306 7.84 -6.36 5.61
CA PHE A 306 6.77 -7.34 5.77
C PHE A 306 5.43 -6.70 5.38
N ARG A 307 4.78 -7.28 4.38
CA ARG A 307 3.42 -6.93 4.02
C ARG A 307 2.47 -7.70 4.92
N ALA A 308 1.45 -7.05 5.46
CA ALA A 308 0.36 -7.71 6.17
C ALA A 308 -0.68 -8.14 5.12
N ALA A 309 -0.83 -9.43 4.90
CA ALA A 309 -1.73 -9.98 3.90
C ALA A 309 -2.86 -10.78 4.53
N THR A 310 -4.04 -10.64 3.98
CA THR A 310 -5.20 -11.50 4.24
C THR A 310 -5.20 -12.71 3.29
N PRO A 311 -5.96 -13.77 3.58
CA PRO A 311 -6.06 -14.94 2.70
C PRO A 311 -6.60 -14.64 1.31
N ASP A 312 -7.49 -13.64 1.18
CA ASP A 312 -8.12 -13.23 -0.08
C ASP A 312 -7.43 -12.02 -0.74
N GLY A 313 -6.39 -11.47 -0.12
CA GLY A 313 -5.64 -10.31 -0.60
C GLY A 313 -6.32 -8.96 -0.38
N LEU A 314 -7.57 -8.92 0.08
CA LEU A 314 -8.29 -7.67 0.31
C LEU A 314 -8.05 -7.14 1.74
N PRO A 315 -7.93 -5.81 1.93
CA PRO A 315 -7.77 -5.24 3.27
C PRO A 315 -9.01 -5.45 4.16
N LEU A 316 -8.80 -5.34 5.46
CA LEU A 316 -9.83 -5.35 6.48
C LEU A 316 -10.16 -3.90 6.83
N ILE A 317 -11.35 -3.42 6.46
CA ILE A 317 -11.78 -2.04 6.66
C ILE A 317 -13.20 -2.04 7.23
N GLY A 318 -13.37 -1.49 8.43
CA GLY A 318 -14.68 -1.39 9.05
C GLY A 318 -14.68 -1.73 10.55
N PRO A 319 -15.87 -1.94 11.15
CA PRO A 319 -15.98 -2.33 12.55
C PRO A 319 -15.34 -3.70 12.78
N ALA A 320 -14.58 -3.83 13.87
CA ALA A 320 -13.70 -4.98 14.06
C ALA A 320 -14.43 -6.27 14.42
N ARG A 321 -15.56 -6.21 15.15
CA ARG A 321 -16.26 -7.38 15.67
C ARG A 321 -17.71 -7.48 15.20
N PHE A 322 -18.45 -6.38 15.22
CA PHE A 322 -19.87 -6.33 14.84
C PHE A 322 -20.24 -4.89 14.44
N PRO A 323 -21.31 -4.69 13.66
CA PRO A 323 -21.81 -3.36 13.34
C PRO A 323 -22.10 -2.55 14.62
N GLY A 324 -21.60 -1.31 14.68
CA GLY A 324 -21.74 -0.45 15.86
C GLY A 324 -20.67 -0.63 16.93
N ASP A 325 -19.67 -1.48 16.71
CA ASP A 325 -18.49 -1.59 17.58
C ASP A 325 -17.74 -0.24 17.65
N ARG A 326 -17.08 0.00 18.77
CA ARG A 326 -16.18 1.16 18.96
C ARG A 326 -14.77 0.89 18.49
N LEU A 327 -14.49 -0.33 18.12
CA LEU A 327 -13.21 -0.80 17.61
C LEU A 327 -13.29 -0.97 16.10
N TRP A 328 -12.44 -0.27 15.40
CA TRP A 328 -12.38 -0.21 13.94
C TRP A 328 -11.05 -0.75 13.42
N LEU A 329 -11.05 -1.31 12.23
CA LEU A 329 -9.88 -1.93 11.63
C LEU A 329 -9.57 -1.32 10.28
N ALA A 330 -8.29 -1.03 10.04
CA ALA A 330 -7.74 -0.61 8.75
C ALA A 330 -6.37 -1.27 8.58
N ALA A 331 -6.36 -2.56 8.19
CA ALA A 331 -5.15 -3.38 8.11
C ALA A 331 -5.23 -4.39 6.96
N GLY A 332 -4.16 -5.12 6.70
CA GLY A 332 -4.19 -6.20 5.71
C GLY A 332 -4.10 -5.76 4.25
N HIS A 333 -3.55 -4.58 3.98
CA HIS A 333 -3.49 -3.99 2.63
C HIS A 333 -2.44 -4.62 1.72
N GLU A 334 -1.72 -5.62 2.16
CA GLU A 334 -0.65 -6.31 1.44
C GLU A 334 0.33 -5.31 0.78
N GLY A 335 0.47 -5.36 -0.55
CA GLY A 335 1.37 -4.49 -1.33
C GLY A 335 0.79 -3.13 -1.71
N LEU A 336 -0.52 -2.90 -1.54
CA LEU A 336 -1.23 -1.71 -2.03
C LEU A 336 -1.57 -0.69 -0.95
N GLY A 337 -1.04 -0.83 0.27
CA GLY A 337 -1.39 0.06 1.39
C GLY A 337 -1.11 1.54 1.15
N VAL A 338 -0.13 1.90 0.34
CA VAL A 338 0.11 3.30 -0.05
C VAL A 338 -0.98 3.78 -1.00
N THR A 339 -1.19 3.05 -2.09
CA THR A 339 -2.24 3.35 -3.07
C THR A 339 -3.59 3.53 -2.39
N THR A 340 -4.02 2.52 -1.63
CA THR A 340 -5.40 2.44 -1.11
C THR A 340 -5.64 3.24 0.17
N SER A 341 -4.62 3.84 0.78
CA SER A 341 -4.72 4.49 2.09
C SER A 341 -5.78 5.58 2.19
N LEU A 342 -5.86 6.48 1.20
CA LEU A 342 -6.83 7.58 1.21
C LEU A 342 -8.26 7.08 1.00
N GLY A 343 -8.46 6.10 0.11
CA GLY A 343 -9.75 5.43 -0.10
C GLY A 343 -10.19 4.65 1.13
N THR A 344 -9.26 3.94 1.77
CA THR A 344 -9.49 3.25 3.05
C THR A 344 -9.99 4.22 4.13
N ALA A 345 -9.34 5.37 4.26
CA ALA A 345 -9.72 6.39 5.23
C ALA A 345 -11.14 6.91 4.97
N LYS A 346 -11.47 7.23 3.71
CA LYS A 346 -12.82 7.65 3.32
C LYS A 346 -13.87 6.59 3.62
N LEU A 347 -13.59 5.33 3.26
CA LEU A 347 -14.51 4.21 3.49
C LEU A 347 -14.74 3.98 4.99
N LEU A 348 -13.68 3.91 5.79
CA LEU A 348 -13.77 3.69 7.23
C LEU A 348 -14.52 4.80 7.93
N VAL A 349 -14.20 6.06 7.61
CA VAL A 349 -14.83 7.21 8.26
C VAL A 349 -16.29 7.37 7.86
N ALA A 350 -16.63 7.12 6.59
CA ALA A 350 -18.03 7.11 6.14
C ALA A 350 -18.86 6.06 6.90
N GLN A 351 -18.33 4.85 7.06
CA GLN A 351 -18.99 3.79 7.87
C GLN A 351 -19.10 4.20 9.35
N MET A 352 -18.06 4.79 9.94
CA MET A 352 -18.05 5.21 11.35
C MET A 352 -19.09 6.28 11.63
N LEU A 353 -19.32 7.20 10.70
CA LEU A 353 -20.25 8.31 10.84
C LEU A 353 -21.65 8.02 10.28
N GLY A 354 -21.85 6.86 9.63
CA GLY A 354 -23.10 6.55 8.94
C GLY A 354 -23.38 7.46 7.75
N GLU A 355 -22.33 7.97 7.10
CA GLU A 355 -22.41 8.86 5.96
C GLU A 355 -22.31 8.11 4.64
N PRO A 356 -22.87 8.64 3.53
CA PRO A 356 -22.63 8.08 2.21
C PRO A 356 -21.16 8.18 1.83
N LEU A 357 -20.65 7.17 1.13
CA LEU A 357 -19.29 7.16 0.61
C LEU A 357 -19.17 8.19 -0.53
N ALA A 358 -18.05 8.91 -0.56
CA ALA A 358 -17.80 10.00 -1.52
C ALA A 358 -17.42 9.52 -2.94
N PHE A 359 -17.34 8.21 -3.17
CA PHE A 359 -17.02 7.59 -4.47
C PHE A 359 -17.75 6.27 -4.64
N ASP A 360 -17.90 5.84 -5.89
CA ASP A 360 -18.57 4.58 -6.20
C ASP A 360 -17.73 3.38 -5.76
N MET A 361 -18.36 2.53 -4.95
CA MET A 361 -17.84 1.27 -4.49
C MET A 361 -18.94 0.20 -4.65
N PRO A 362 -18.80 -0.70 -5.62
CA PRO A 362 -19.87 -1.68 -5.92
C PRO A 362 -20.20 -2.58 -4.73
N ASP A 363 -19.20 -2.94 -3.95
CA ASP A 363 -19.35 -3.77 -2.75
C ASP A 363 -18.38 -3.33 -1.64
N THR A 364 -18.90 -2.64 -0.64
CA THR A 364 -18.14 -2.25 0.56
C THR A 364 -17.97 -3.41 1.53
N ASN A 365 -18.82 -4.45 1.45
CA ASN A 365 -18.76 -5.62 2.34
C ASN A 365 -17.56 -6.52 1.99
N ALA A 366 -17.04 -6.42 0.78
CA ALA A 366 -15.81 -7.12 0.39
C ALA A 366 -14.62 -6.80 1.30
N PHE A 367 -14.65 -5.67 1.99
CA PHE A 367 -13.59 -5.25 2.94
C PHE A 367 -13.96 -5.49 4.40
N SER A 368 -15.17 -5.97 4.69
CA SER A 368 -15.62 -6.19 6.07
C SER A 368 -14.71 -7.15 6.83
N PRO A 369 -14.26 -6.80 8.04
CA PRO A 369 -13.53 -7.74 8.88
C PRO A 369 -14.34 -9.01 9.19
N GLN A 370 -15.67 -8.92 9.23
CA GLN A 370 -16.56 -10.04 9.53
C GLN A 370 -16.61 -11.12 8.44
N ARG A 371 -16.08 -10.85 7.22
CA ARG A 371 -16.04 -11.85 6.12
C ARG A 371 -15.20 -13.09 6.46
N PHE A 372 -14.37 -13.00 7.50
CA PHE A 372 -13.59 -14.13 8.04
C PHE A 372 -14.10 -14.63 9.38
N ALA A 373 -15.20 -14.07 9.89
CA ALA A 373 -15.83 -14.63 11.09
C ALA A 373 -16.31 -16.07 10.77
N PRO A 374 -16.13 -17.05 11.68
CA PRO A 374 -16.72 -18.34 11.47
C PRO A 374 -18.24 -18.16 11.33
N GLU A 375 -18.83 -18.77 10.30
CA GLU A 375 -20.28 -18.87 10.21
C GLU A 375 -20.77 -19.40 11.54
N HIS A 376 -21.64 -18.66 12.22
CA HIS A 376 -22.30 -19.17 13.41
C HIS A 376 -23.02 -20.43 12.94
N ALA A 377 -22.53 -21.59 13.38
CA ALA A 377 -23.30 -22.81 13.28
C ALA A 377 -24.59 -22.55 14.09
N ASP A 378 -25.66 -22.23 13.34
CA ASP A 378 -27.00 -22.16 13.92
C ASP A 378 -27.27 -23.51 14.59
N GLY A 379 -27.19 -23.49 15.93
CA GLY A 379 -27.56 -24.58 16.80
C GLY A 379 -28.99 -24.46 17.27
#